data_c52de808773767a1c46d5620e0165ec5
#
_entry.id   c52de808773767a1c46d5620e0165ec5
#
_cell.length_a   1.000
_cell.length_b   1.000
_cell.length_c   1.000
_cell.angle_alpha   90.00
_cell.angle_beta   90.00
_cell.angle_gamma   90.00
#
_symmetry.space_group_name_H-M   'P 1'
#
loop_
_entity.id
_entity.type
_entity.pdbx_description
1 polymer ?
#
loop_
_entity_poly.entity_id
_entity_poly.type
_entity_poly.pdbx_seq_one_letter_code
_entity_poly.pdbx_strand_id
1 'polypeptide(L)' 'QYDEALAAGEQALALRPKDIHIHTSMSRIWMERGDKTKAEHHGAQARILGWGDQLKEPEGKQPGEL' A
#
# COMPACT_ATOMS: atom_id res chain seq x y z
N GLN A 1 -10.70 -12.68 -13.79
CA GLN A 1 -9.54 -11.82 -13.92
C GLN A 1 -9.16 -11.17 -12.63
N TYR A 2 -10.14 -10.71 -11.88
CA TYR A 2 -9.83 -10.13 -10.58
C TYR A 2 -9.23 -11.16 -9.65
N ASP A 3 -9.74 -12.38 -9.71
CA ASP A 3 -9.23 -13.42 -8.82
C ASP A 3 -7.77 -13.73 -9.10
N GLU A 4 -7.40 -13.76 -10.38
CA GLU A 4 -6.02 -14.01 -10.73
C GLU A 4 -5.14 -12.86 -10.32
N ALA A 5 -5.61 -11.64 -10.53
CA ALA A 5 -4.84 -10.47 -10.16
C ALA A 5 -4.65 -10.41 -8.65
N LEU A 6 -5.69 -10.76 -7.89
CA LEU A 6 -5.59 -10.75 -6.45
C LEU A 6 -4.65 -11.82 -5.94
N ALA A 7 -4.69 -12.99 -6.55
CA ALA A 7 -3.79 -14.06 -6.15
C ALA A 7 -2.34 -13.65 -6.40
N ALA A 8 -2.08 -13.04 -7.54
CA ALA A 8 -0.74 -12.58 -7.86
C ALA A 8 -0.30 -11.49 -6.88
N GLY A 9 -1.21 -10.59 -6.56
CA GLY A 9 -0.90 -9.54 -5.61
C GLY A 9 -0.59 -10.08 -4.22
N GLU A 10 -1.33 -11.10 -3.79
CA GLU A 10 -1.07 -11.68 -2.49
C GLU A 10 0.26 -12.39 -2.45
N GLN A 11 0.63 -13.05 -3.53
CA GLN A 11 1.95 -13.66 -3.59
C GLN A 11 3.04 -12.61 -3.55
N ALA A 12 2.83 -11.50 -4.25
CA ALA A 12 3.80 -10.42 -4.24
C ALA A 12 3.93 -9.83 -2.84
N LEU A 13 2.82 -9.70 -2.12
CA LEU A 13 2.87 -9.18 -0.76
C LEU A 13 3.57 -10.14 0.19
N ALA A 14 3.48 -11.44 -0.08
CA ALA A 14 4.19 -12.40 0.75
C ALA A 14 5.69 -12.17 0.66
N LEU A 15 6.15 -11.74 -0.51
CA LEU A 15 7.56 -11.48 -0.70
C LEU A 15 7.94 -10.04 -0.31
N ARG A 16 7.02 -9.12 -0.50
CA ARG A 16 7.28 -7.71 -0.24
C ARG A 16 6.12 -7.07 0.49
N PRO A 17 5.96 -7.39 1.75
CA PRO A 17 4.77 -6.94 2.48
C PRO A 17 4.69 -5.44 2.69
N LYS A 18 5.79 -4.73 2.51
CA LYS A 18 5.79 -3.30 2.71
C LYS A 18 5.86 -2.51 1.40
N ASP A 19 5.55 -3.17 0.30
CA ASP A 19 5.59 -2.50 -0.99
C ASP A 19 4.31 -1.69 -1.19
N ILE A 20 4.45 -0.37 -1.21
CA ILE A 20 3.32 0.52 -1.34
C ILE A 20 2.57 0.30 -2.64
N HIS A 21 3.30 0.03 -3.71
CA HIS A 21 2.66 -0.13 -5.01
C HIS A 21 1.76 -1.36 -5.04
N ILE A 22 2.19 -2.43 -4.39
CA ILE A 22 1.38 -3.64 -4.35
C ILE A 22 0.10 -3.38 -3.59
N HIS A 23 0.20 -2.72 -2.43
CA HIS A 23 -0.99 -2.41 -1.65
C HIS A 23 -1.93 -1.49 -2.41
N THR A 24 -1.39 -0.51 -3.13
CA THR A 24 -2.21 0.40 -3.92
C THR A 24 -2.94 -0.36 -5.02
N SER A 25 -2.24 -1.26 -5.70
CA SER A 25 -2.86 -2.06 -6.75
C SER A 25 -3.94 -2.96 -6.19
N MET A 26 -3.67 -3.60 -5.05
CA MET A 26 -4.66 -4.47 -4.43
C MET A 26 -5.90 -3.68 -4.02
N SER A 27 -5.70 -2.48 -3.47
CA SER A 27 -6.82 -1.64 -3.09
C SER A 27 -7.71 -1.35 -4.30
N ARG A 28 -7.09 -1.02 -5.43
CA ARG A 28 -7.85 -0.71 -6.63
C ARG A 28 -8.64 -1.92 -7.12
N ILE A 29 -8.00 -3.09 -7.11
CA ILE A 29 -8.67 -4.30 -7.58
C ILE A 29 -9.86 -4.63 -6.69
N TRP A 30 -9.70 -4.54 -5.37
CA TRP A 30 -10.80 -4.81 -4.47
C TRP A 30 -11.92 -3.82 -4.64
N MET A 31 -11.59 -2.56 -4.93
CA MET A 31 -12.59 -1.55 -5.17
C MET A 31 -13.40 -1.89 -6.43
N GLU A 32 -12.72 -2.29 -7.49
CA GLU A 32 -13.41 -2.65 -8.73
C GLU A 32 -14.25 -3.88 -8.54
N ARG A 33 -13.82 -4.77 -7.66
CA ARG A 33 -14.58 -5.96 -7.38
C ARG A 33 -15.78 -5.67 -6.47
N GLY A 34 -15.78 -4.51 -5.84
CA GLY A 34 -16.90 -4.11 -4.98
C GLY A 34 -16.70 -4.38 -3.51
N ASP A 35 -15.49 -4.79 -3.10
CA ASP A 35 -15.22 -5.07 -1.70
C ASP A 35 -14.53 -3.88 -1.09
N LYS A 36 -15.32 -2.97 -0.54
CA LYS A 36 -14.76 -1.74 0.00
C LYS A 36 -13.93 -1.99 1.25
N THR A 37 -14.30 -2.96 2.04
CA THR A 37 -13.59 -3.23 3.27
C THR A 37 -12.16 -3.62 3.00
N LYS A 38 -11.95 -4.53 2.05
CA LYS A 38 -10.60 -4.95 1.71
C LYS A 38 -9.86 -3.86 0.97
N ALA A 39 -10.57 -3.10 0.13
CA ALA A 39 -9.94 -1.99 -0.55
C ALA A 39 -9.41 -0.97 0.44
N GLU A 40 -10.18 -0.69 1.49
CA GLU A 40 -9.76 0.27 2.50
C GLU A 40 -8.61 -0.27 3.32
N HIS A 41 -8.60 -1.57 3.57
CA HIS A 41 -7.51 -2.17 4.31
C HIS A 41 -6.18 -1.96 3.58
N HIS A 42 -6.14 -2.28 2.29
CA HIS A 42 -4.92 -2.12 1.52
C HIS A 42 -4.57 -0.65 1.32
N GLY A 43 -5.59 0.18 1.13
CA GLY A 43 -5.36 1.61 1.00
C GLY A 43 -4.75 2.21 2.25
N ALA A 44 -5.21 1.76 3.42
CA ALA A 44 -4.66 2.22 4.67
C ALA A 44 -3.21 1.77 4.84
N GLN A 45 -2.91 0.53 4.44
CA GLN A 45 -1.55 0.04 4.51
C GLN A 45 -0.62 0.87 3.62
N ALA A 46 -1.08 1.18 2.41
CA ALA A 46 -0.26 1.98 1.51
C ALA A 46 -0.01 3.36 2.09
N ARG A 47 -1.03 3.94 2.71
CA ARG A 47 -0.89 5.26 3.30
C ARG A 47 0.10 5.26 4.46
N ILE A 48 -0.02 4.26 5.32
CA ILE A 48 0.86 4.16 6.47
C ILE A 48 2.30 3.95 6.03
N LEU A 49 2.52 3.12 5.04
CA LEU A 49 3.87 2.89 4.54
C LEU A 49 4.45 4.15 3.91
N GLY A 50 3.62 4.90 3.21
CA GLY A 50 4.06 6.17 2.64
C GLY A 50 4.42 7.17 3.71
N TRP A 51 3.63 7.24 4.78
CA TRP A 51 3.94 8.13 5.87
C TRP A 51 5.22 7.71 6.56
N GLY A 52 5.42 6.41 6.73
CA GLY A 52 6.62 5.92 7.36
C GLY A 52 7.88 6.36 6.63
N ASP A 53 7.83 6.31 5.32
CA ASP A 53 8.96 6.75 4.52
C ASP A 53 9.18 8.24 4.70
N GLN A 54 8.13 9.03 4.70
CA GLN A 54 8.26 10.45 4.88
C GLN A 54 8.81 10.80 6.25
N LEU A 55 8.38 10.07 7.24
CA LEU A 55 8.85 10.33 8.59
C LEU A 55 10.30 9.98 8.77
N LYS A 56 10.76 8.98 8.03
CA LYS A 56 12.14 8.63 8.12
C LYS A 56 13.04 9.62 7.44
N GLU A 57 12.57 10.15 6.33
CA GLU A 57 13.35 11.01 5.56
C GLU A 57 13.77 12.24 6.23
N PRO A 58 12.97 12.86 6.88
CA PRO A 58 13.21 14.15 7.29
C PRO A 58 14.30 14.38 8.18
N GLU A 59 14.80 13.47 8.65
CA GLU A 59 15.80 13.75 9.41
C GLU A 59 16.67 14.54 8.64
N GLY A 60 16.59 14.37 7.54
CA GLY A 60 17.36 15.14 6.76
C GLY A 60 16.77 16.42 6.63
N LYS A 61 15.84 16.62 6.64
CA LYS A 61 15.35 17.79 6.29
C LYS A 61 14.69 18.52 7.21
N GLN A 62 14.63 18.46 7.75
CA GLN A 62 14.07 18.98 8.42
C GLN A 62 14.07 19.84 8.89
N PRO A 63 14.45 19.95 8.86
CA PRO A 63 14.41 20.71 9.27
C PRO A 63 14.05 21.46 9.58
N GLY A 64 14.19 21.43 9.48
CA GLY A 64 13.92 22.07 9.79
C GLY A 64 13.57 22.43 10.10
N GLU A 65 13.68 22.14 10.02
CA GLU A 65 13.48 22.45 10.27
C GLU A 65 13.23 23.09 10.50
N LEU A 66 13.35 23.25 10.47
CA LEU A 66 13.27 23.95 10.74
C LEU A 66 13.22 24.55 10.81
#